data_83255ad191279bb64318b80fb4a7f891
#
_entry.id   83255ad191279bb64318b80fb4a7f891
#
_cell.length_a   1.000
_cell.length_b   1.000
_cell.length_c   1.000
_cell.angle_alpha   90.00
_cell.angle_beta   90.00
_cell.angle_gamma   90.00
#
_symmetry.space_group_name_H-M   'P 1'
#
loop_
_entity.id
_entity.type
_entity.pdbx_description
1 polymer ?
#
loop_
_entity_poly.entity_id
_entity_poly.type
_entity_poly.pdbx_seq_one_letter_code
_entity_poly.pdbx_strand_id
1 'polypeptide(L)'
;MDKTLDLTIIVPLFNEAESLPELVRWINRTLDGRGWEYEIIMVDDGSTDGSWKVVRELAEADGRIHGIRFRRNYGKSAALYHGFKAAGGHVVVTMDADLQ
;
A
#
# COMPACT_ATOMS: atom_id res chain seq x y z
N MET A 1 -2.65 11.58 -20.24
CA MET A 1 -3.04 10.16 -20.22
C MET A 1 -4.13 9.94 -19.20
N ASP A 2 -5.18 9.34 -19.63
CA ASP A 2 -6.31 9.12 -18.74
C ASP A 2 -6.02 8.07 -17.70
N LYS A 3 -6.52 8.32 -16.51
CA LYS A 3 -6.47 7.34 -15.45
C LYS A 3 -7.51 6.27 -15.69
N THR A 4 -7.09 5.04 -15.62
CA THR A 4 -8.00 3.93 -15.81
C THR A 4 -8.21 3.10 -14.56
N LEU A 5 -7.54 3.47 -13.46
CA LEU A 5 -7.70 2.75 -12.20
C LEU A 5 -8.99 3.16 -11.50
N ASP A 6 -9.69 2.16 -10.99
CA ASP A 6 -10.92 2.40 -10.26
C ASP A 6 -10.65 2.73 -8.81
N LEU A 7 -9.62 2.12 -8.22
CA LEU A 7 -9.44 2.15 -6.78
C LEU A 7 -7.97 2.20 -6.43
N THR A 8 -7.61 3.04 -5.49
CA THR A 8 -6.29 3.03 -4.85
C THR A 8 -6.48 2.72 -3.38
N ILE A 9 -5.70 1.77 -2.88
CA ILE A 9 -5.67 1.44 -1.46
C ILE A 9 -4.33 1.92 -0.92
N ILE A 10 -4.37 2.84 0.06
CA ILE A 10 -3.17 3.38 0.69
C ILE A 10 -2.98 2.69 2.02
N VAL A 11 -1.81 2.11 2.21
CA VAL A 11 -1.47 1.36 3.42
C VAL A 11 -0.25 2.03 4.06
N PRO A 12 -0.47 2.95 5.02
CA PRO A 12 0.65 3.46 5.80
C PRO A 12 1.10 2.39 6.77
N LEU A 13 2.41 2.24 6.94
CA LEU A 13 2.93 1.17 7.79
C LEU A 13 4.18 1.64 8.53
N PHE A 14 4.38 1.06 9.71
CA PHE A 14 5.58 1.26 10.50
C PHE A 14 5.80 -0.02 11.29
N ASN A 15 6.89 -0.74 10.97
CA ASN A 15 7.26 -1.99 11.66
C ASN A 15 6.12 -3.03 11.63
N GLU A 16 5.65 -3.33 10.41
CA GLU A 16 4.55 -4.28 10.21
C GLU A 16 4.93 -5.39 9.23
N ALA A 17 6.21 -5.79 9.24
CA ALA A 17 6.69 -6.76 8.25
C ALA A 17 5.85 -8.03 8.19
N GLU A 18 5.40 -8.51 9.36
CA GLU A 18 4.70 -9.80 9.43
C GLU A 18 3.30 -9.73 8.85
N SER A 19 2.64 -8.57 8.96
CA SER A 19 1.24 -8.44 8.54
C SER A 19 1.08 -8.21 7.05
N LEU A 20 2.11 -7.68 6.38
CA LEU A 20 1.92 -7.19 5.03
C LEU A 20 1.55 -8.27 4.02
N PRO A 21 2.19 -9.45 4.00
CA PRO A 21 1.80 -10.47 3.02
C PRO A 21 0.36 -10.92 3.18
N GLU A 22 -0.07 -11.08 4.43
CA GLU A 22 -1.45 -11.51 4.68
C GLU A 22 -2.44 -10.43 4.27
N LEU A 23 -2.11 -9.17 4.50
CA LEU A 23 -2.96 -8.06 4.09
C LEU A 23 -3.14 -8.04 2.58
N VAL A 24 -2.04 -8.22 1.83
CA VAL A 24 -2.13 -8.25 0.38
C VAL A 24 -3.01 -9.41 -0.09
N ARG A 25 -2.84 -10.59 0.51
CA ARG A 25 -3.67 -11.72 0.15
C ARG A 25 -5.14 -11.42 0.40
N TRP A 26 -5.45 -10.77 1.51
CA TRP A 26 -6.83 -10.44 1.83
C TRP A 26 -7.40 -9.44 0.84
N ILE A 27 -6.62 -8.40 0.51
CA ILE A 27 -7.06 -7.40 -0.46
C ILE A 27 -7.33 -8.06 -1.82
N ASN A 28 -6.38 -8.85 -2.29
CA ASN A 28 -6.52 -9.46 -3.60
C ASN A 28 -7.71 -10.41 -3.64
N ARG A 29 -7.87 -11.21 -2.58
CA ARG A 29 -9.01 -12.14 -2.53
C ARG A 29 -10.34 -11.40 -2.53
N THR A 30 -10.38 -10.26 -1.85
CA THR A 30 -11.61 -9.49 -1.76
C THR A 30 -11.95 -8.81 -3.09
N LEU A 31 -10.94 -8.32 -3.80
CA LEU A 31 -11.16 -7.50 -4.99
C LEU A 31 -11.08 -8.26 -6.30
N ASP A 32 -10.33 -9.36 -6.33
CA ASP A 32 -10.26 -10.15 -7.55
C ASP A 32 -11.64 -10.73 -7.85
N GLY A 33 -12.00 -10.72 -9.10
CA GLY A 33 -13.31 -11.19 -9.53
C GLY A 33 -14.38 -10.11 -9.57
N ARG A 34 -14.10 -8.92 -9.04
CA ARG A 34 -15.06 -7.83 -9.11
C ARG A 34 -14.90 -7.00 -10.39
N GLY A 35 -13.85 -7.24 -11.15
CA GLY A 35 -13.63 -6.52 -12.40
C GLY A 35 -13.06 -5.13 -12.22
N TRP A 36 -12.60 -4.77 -11.03
CA TRP A 36 -12.02 -3.46 -10.78
C TRP A 36 -10.53 -3.47 -11.07
N GLU A 37 -10.05 -2.36 -11.64
CA GLU A 37 -8.63 -2.10 -11.75
C GLU A 37 -8.18 -1.35 -10.52
N TYR A 38 -7.23 -1.91 -9.77
CA TYR A 38 -6.83 -1.29 -8.52
C TYR A 38 -5.31 -1.34 -8.35
N GLU A 39 -4.82 -0.47 -7.47
CA GLU A 39 -3.43 -0.45 -7.06
C GLU A 39 -3.36 -0.36 -5.54
N ILE A 40 -2.24 -0.81 -4.98
CA ILE A 40 -1.98 -0.76 -3.55
C ILE A 40 -0.71 0.06 -3.37
N ILE A 41 -0.80 1.17 -2.63
CA ILE A 41 0.36 2.00 -2.36
C ILE A 41 0.73 1.83 -0.89
N MET A 42 1.89 1.22 -0.65
CA MET A 42 2.38 0.99 0.71
C MET A 42 3.39 2.07 1.03
N VAL A 43 3.10 2.85 2.07
CA VAL A 43 3.99 3.94 2.48
C VAL A 43 4.66 3.52 3.78
N ASP A 44 5.95 3.21 3.69
CA ASP A 44 6.75 2.81 4.83
C ASP A 44 7.26 4.05 5.55
N ASP A 45 6.73 4.29 6.72
CA ASP A 45 6.99 5.49 7.52
C ASP A 45 8.24 5.32 8.36
N GLY A 46 9.34 4.93 7.71
CA GLY A 46 10.64 4.85 8.37
C GLY A 46 10.82 3.63 9.24
N SER A 47 10.29 2.47 8.83
CA SER A 47 10.42 1.25 9.62
C SER A 47 11.87 0.89 9.89
N THR A 48 12.10 0.31 11.05
CA THR A 48 13.43 -0.15 11.47
C THR A 48 13.55 -1.68 11.44
N ASP A 49 12.47 -2.39 11.14
CA ASP A 49 12.50 -3.84 10.98
C ASP A 49 12.65 -4.19 9.50
N GLY A 50 12.21 -5.35 9.09
CA GLY A 50 12.29 -5.79 7.72
C GLY A 50 11.11 -5.36 6.83
N SER A 51 10.32 -4.39 7.27
CA SER A 51 9.12 -4.01 6.52
C SER A 51 9.42 -3.58 5.10
N TRP A 52 10.45 -2.74 4.89
CA TRP A 52 10.74 -2.27 3.54
C TRP A 52 11.13 -3.41 2.61
N LYS A 53 11.89 -4.37 3.12
CA LYS A 53 12.24 -5.52 2.32
C LYS A 53 10.99 -6.28 1.88
N VAL A 54 10.02 -6.44 2.79
CA VAL A 54 8.78 -7.12 2.47
C VAL A 54 7.98 -6.33 1.43
N VAL A 55 7.92 -5.00 1.57
CA VAL A 55 7.23 -4.16 0.58
C VAL A 55 7.85 -4.36 -0.79
N ARG A 56 9.18 -4.35 -0.87
CA ARG A 56 9.86 -4.56 -2.14
C ARG A 56 9.54 -5.91 -2.75
N GLU A 57 9.55 -6.94 -1.93
CA GLU A 57 9.27 -8.29 -2.43
C GLU A 57 7.84 -8.40 -2.94
N LEU A 58 6.90 -7.80 -2.23
CA LEU A 58 5.51 -7.81 -2.65
C LEU A 58 5.33 -7.04 -3.97
N ALA A 59 5.99 -5.90 -4.09
CA ALA A 59 5.89 -5.10 -5.31
C ALA A 59 6.50 -5.81 -6.51
N GLU A 60 7.58 -6.57 -6.29
CA GLU A 60 8.19 -7.33 -7.37
C GLU A 60 7.29 -8.47 -7.83
N ALA A 61 6.54 -9.04 -6.92
CA ALA A 61 5.66 -10.16 -7.23
C ALA A 61 4.33 -9.73 -7.84
N ASP A 62 3.90 -8.49 -7.60
CA ASP A 62 2.58 -8.02 -8.05
C ASP A 62 2.72 -6.57 -8.51
N GLY A 63 2.57 -6.35 -9.82
CA GLY A 63 2.74 -5.04 -10.41
C GLY A 63 1.74 -4.00 -9.94
N ARG A 64 0.69 -4.40 -9.23
CA ARG A 64 -0.29 -3.45 -8.68
C ARG A 64 0.19 -2.83 -7.37
N ILE A 65 1.28 -3.32 -6.79
CA ILE A 65 1.79 -2.84 -5.51
C ILE A 65 2.93 -1.88 -5.76
N HIS A 66 2.84 -0.70 -5.14
CA HIS A 66 3.88 0.33 -5.22
C HIS A 66 4.33 0.69 -3.82
N GLY A 67 5.63 0.90 -3.64
CA GLY A 67 6.18 1.23 -2.35
C GLY A 67 6.74 2.64 -2.33
N ILE A 68 6.51 3.34 -1.23
CA ILE A 68 7.13 4.63 -0.93
C ILE A 68 7.83 4.47 0.40
N ARG A 69 9.09 4.83 0.47
CA ARG A 69 9.87 4.68 1.70
C ARG A 69 10.30 6.03 2.23
N PHE A 70 10.00 6.29 3.49
CA PHE A 70 10.52 7.46 4.18
C PHE A 70 11.86 7.11 4.83
N ARG A 71 12.75 8.10 4.90
CA ARG A 71 14.05 7.90 5.52
C ARG A 71 13.95 7.70 7.02
N ARG A 72 12.90 8.25 7.64
CA ARG A 72 12.66 8.12 9.05
C ARG A 72 11.17 8.29 9.30
N ASN A 73 10.75 8.11 10.54
CA ASN A 73 9.35 8.23 10.89
C ASN A 73 8.92 9.70 10.87
N TYR A 74 7.94 10.02 10.04
CA TYR A 74 7.37 11.37 9.95
C TYR A 74 5.94 11.42 10.43
N GLY A 75 5.32 10.26 10.69
CA GLY A 75 3.97 10.20 11.16
C GLY A 75 2.97 9.77 10.12
N LYS A 76 1.83 9.28 10.60
CA LYS A 76 0.80 8.73 9.72
C LYS A 76 0.23 9.78 8.77
N SER A 77 0.10 11.04 9.22
CA SER A 77 -0.43 12.07 8.35
C SER A 77 0.45 12.30 7.13
N ALA A 78 1.79 12.30 7.33
CA ALA A 78 2.71 12.46 6.23
C ALA A 78 2.61 11.28 5.27
N ALA A 79 2.49 10.07 5.83
CA ALA A 79 2.37 8.87 5.00
C ALA A 79 1.11 8.93 4.14
N LEU A 80 -0.01 9.32 4.72
CA LEU A 80 -1.26 9.44 3.98
C LEU A 80 -1.16 10.51 2.91
N TYR A 81 -0.55 11.64 3.24
CA TYR A 81 -0.40 12.73 2.29
C TYR A 81 0.33 12.26 1.03
N HIS A 82 1.46 11.59 1.22
CA HIS A 82 2.24 11.12 0.08
C HIS A 82 1.53 10.01 -0.68
N GLY A 83 0.79 9.16 0.03
CA GLY A 83 -0.02 8.17 -0.63
C GLY A 83 -1.10 8.78 -1.51
N PHE A 84 -1.78 9.80 -0.98
CA PHE A 84 -2.81 10.48 -1.76
C PHE A 84 -2.22 11.15 -3.00
N LYS A 85 -1.05 11.74 -2.88
CA LYS A 85 -0.43 12.38 -4.04
C LYS A 85 -0.08 11.37 -5.14
N ALA A 86 0.27 10.16 -4.76
CA ALA A 86 0.64 9.14 -5.72
C ALA A 86 -0.54 8.38 -6.28
N ALA A 87 -1.71 8.51 -5.66
CA ALA A 87 -2.87 7.70 -6.02
C ALA A 87 -3.39 8.02 -7.41
N GLY A 88 -3.71 6.98 -8.17
CA GLY A 88 -4.25 7.14 -9.50
C GLY A 88 -5.68 6.64 -9.66
N GLY A 89 -6.28 6.12 -8.59
CA GLY A 89 -7.63 5.60 -8.67
C GLY A 89 -8.70 6.68 -8.58
N HIS A 90 -9.87 6.40 -9.13
CA HIS A 90 -11.00 7.30 -8.98
C HIS A 90 -11.47 7.37 -7.53
N VAL A 91 -11.38 6.25 -6.82
CA VAL A 91 -11.72 6.17 -5.40
C VAL A 91 -10.46 5.80 -4.64
N VAL A 92 -10.21 6.47 -3.53
CA VAL A 92 -9.03 6.20 -2.70
C VAL A 92 -9.50 5.82 -1.30
N VAL A 93 -9.06 4.66 -0.83
CA VAL A 93 -9.34 4.23 0.54
C VAL A 93 -8.01 4.00 1.26
N THR A 94 -8.06 4.06 2.57
CA THR A 94 -6.89 3.78 3.40
C THR A 94 -7.16 2.57 4.26
N MET A 95 -6.11 1.81 4.55
CA MET A 95 -6.22 0.63 5.41
C MET A 95 -5.03 0.57 6.33
N ASP A 96 -5.27 0.18 7.57
CA ASP A 96 -4.18 -0.06 8.49
C ASP A 96 -3.49 -1.37 8.16
N ALA A 97 -2.17 -1.40 8.37
CA ALA A 97 -1.37 -2.55 7.98
C ALA A 97 -1.53 -3.74 8.93
N ASP A 98 -2.05 -3.53 10.12
CA ASP A 98 -2.00 -4.55 11.17
C ASP A 98 -3.20 -5.49 11.17
N LEU A 99 -4.17 -5.32 10.31
CA LEU A 99 -5.32 -6.22 10.20
C LEU A 99 -6.13 -6.33 11.49
N GLN A 100 -6.11 -5.33 12.31
CA GLN A 100 -6.85 -5.33 13.58
C GLN A 100 -8.35 -5.17 13.39
#